data_8729b9d676416ea004b4904b01dbfac6
#
_entry.id   8729b9d676416ea004b4904b01dbfac6
#
_cell.length_a   1.000
_cell.length_b   1.000
_cell.length_c   1.000
_cell.angle_alpha   90.00
_cell.angle_beta   90.00
_cell.angle_gamma   90.00
#
_symmetry.space_group_name_H-M   'P 1'
#
loop_
_entity.id
_entity.type
_entity.pdbx_description
1 polymer ?
#
loop_
_entity_poly.entity_id
_entity_poly.type
_entity_poly.pdbx_seq_one_letter_code
_entity_poly.pdbx_strand_id
1 'polypeptide(L)'
;MAYRILLPQPIMESGRKYLEEKGYEIVDGEGYTEDDIIRQIPGCDAKITKKILDAADSLKVIARHGAGFDGVDLKAAEEKNVMVLYAPTANSNSVAETAIFYMLYCSRNFKKVQALYKTDYMTAKMKIEKHELGGKTLGLIGV
;
A
#
# COMPACT_ATOMS: atom_id res chain seq x y z
N MET A 1 -17.79 19.55 16.98
CA MET A 1 -16.85 19.92 15.89
C MET A 1 -16.73 18.71 14.99
N ALA A 2 -16.92 18.85 13.69
CA ALA A 2 -16.63 17.77 12.74
C ALA A 2 -15.11 17.64 12.62
N TYR A 3 -14.62 16.40 12.61
CA TYR A 3 -13.21 16.15 12.31
C TYR A 3 -12.98 16.34 10.80
N ARG A 4 -11.83 16.93 10.45
CA ARG A 4 -11.38 17.11 9.07
C ARG A 4 -10.39 16.00 8.72
N ILE A 5 -10.61 15.35 7.59
CA ILE A 5 -9.78 14.25 7.11
C ILE A 5 -9.17 14.66 5.77
N LEU A 6 -7.85 14.79 5.71
CA LEU A 6 -7.11 14.97 4.46
C LEU A 6 -6.91 13.61 3.81
N LEU A 7 -7.31 13.50 2.56
CA LEU A 7 -7.00 12.37 1.70
C LEU A 7 -5.94 12.81 0.67
N PRO A 8 -4.63 12.62 0.95
CA PRO A 8 -3.58 13.01 0.01
C PRO A 8 -3.61 12.22 -1.28
N GLN A 9 -4.23 11.06 -1.25
CA GLN A 9 -4.49 10.18 -2.39
C GLN A 9 -5.93 9.72 -2.39
N PRO A 10 -6.54 9.49 -3.57
CA PRO A 10 -7.88 8.93 -3.65
C PRO A 10 -7.96 7.58 -2.92
N ILE A 11 -9.01 7.41 -2.16
CA ILE A 11 -9.40 6.13 -1.55
C ILE A 11 -10.57 5.52 -2.33
N MET A 12 -10.90 4.26 -2.04
CA MET A 12 -12.07 3.63 -2.64
C MET A 12 -13.35 4.40 -2.30
N GLU A 13 -14.25 4.51 -3.26
CA GLU A 13 -15.52 5.25 -3.14
C GLU A 13 -16.34 4.81 -1.92
N SER A 14 -16.35 3.50 -1.63
CA SER A 14 -17.01 2.95 -0.44
C SER A 14 -16.44 3.50 0.88
N GLY A 15 -15.13 3.70 0.94
CA GLY A 15 -14.47 4.30 2.10
C GLY A 15 -14.80 5.78 2.25
N ARG A 16 -14.78 6.52 1.13
CA ARG A 16 -15.17 7.93 1.09
C ARG A 16 -16.59 8.12 1.59
N LYS A 17 -17.53 7.39 1.01
CA LYS A 17 -18.94 7.44 1.40
C LYS A 17 -19.15 7.13 2.88
N TYR A 18 -18.45 6.13 3.43
CA TYR A 18 -18.50 5.81 4.85
C TYR A 18 -18.08 6.99 5.74
N LEU A 19 -17.00 7.70 5.36
CA LEU A 19 -16.51 8.86 6.12
C LEU A 19 -17.52 10.02 6.07
N GLU A 20 -18.09 10.28 4.89
CA GLU A 20 -19.14 11.29 4.68
C GLU A 20 -20.40 10.99 5.50
N GLU A 21 -20.87 9.72 5.51
CA GLU A 21 -22.01 9.26 6.31
C GLU A 21 -21.78 9.41 7.82
N LYS A 22 -20.52 9.37 8.27
CA LYS A 22 -20.14 9.63 9.66
C LYS A 22 -20.02 11.13 9.99
N GLY A 23 -20.24 12.01 9.04
CA GLY A 23 -20.21 13.46 9.23
C GLY A 23 -18.82 14.05 9.33
N TYR A 24 -17.79 13.37 8.78
CA TYR A 24 -16.45 13.93 8.67
C TYR A 24 -16.36 14.88 7.47
N GLU A 25 -15.64 15.98 7.63
CA GLU A 25 -15.27 16.86 6.53
C GLU A 25 -14.07 16.26 5.78
N ILE A 26 -14.25 15.96 4.47
CA ILE A 26 -13.19 15.41 3.65
C ILE A 26 -12.52 16.54 2.88
N VAL A 27 -11.19 16.60 2.95
CA VAL A 27 -10.34 17.49 2.17
C VAL A 27 -9.55 16.63 1.18
N ASP A 28 -9.81 16.80 -0.10
CA ASP A 28 -9.03 16.15 -1.15
C ASP A 28 -7.67 16.84 -1.29
N GLY A 29 -6.59 16.05 -1.24
CA GLY A 29 -5.24 16.56 -1.30
C GLY A 29 -4.81 16.96 -2.71
N GLU A 30 -4.05 18.03 -2.80
CA GLU A 30 -3.45 18.55 -4.03
C GLU A 30 -1.96 18.16 -4.09
N GLY A 31 -1.66 16.87 -4.26
CA GLY A 31 -0.30 16.35 -4.25
C GLY A 31 0.09 15.65 -2.95
N TYR A 32 1.25 15.01 -2.99
CA TYR A 32 1.74 14.13 -1.90
C TYR A 32 3.24 14.31 -1.60
N THR A 33 3.84 15.39 -2.07
CA THR A 33 5.19 15.78 -1.61
C THR A 33 5.12 16.29 -0.17
N GLU A 34 6.25 16.31 0.52
CA GLU A 34 6.32 16.81 1.89
C GLU A 34 5.81 18.26 1.99
N ASP A 35 6.18 19.12 1.04
CA ASP A 35 5.75 20.51 1.00
C ASP A 35 4.26 20.68 0.65
N ASP A 36 3.71 19.83 -0.22
CA ASP A 36 2.27 19.80 -0.52
C ASP A 36 1.47 19.46 0.73
N ILE A 37 1.93 18.47 1.48
CA ILE A 37 1.32 18.03 2.71
C ILE A 37 1.40 19.10 3.79
N ILE A 38 2.56 19.75 3.98
CA ILE A 38 2.72 20.83 4.95
C ILE A 38 1.76 21.99 4.68
N ARG A 39 1.52 22.33 3.40
CA ARG A 39 0.57 23.39 3.03
C ARG A 39 -0.88 23.04 3.36
N GLN A 40 -1.24 21.78 3.26
CA GLN A 40 -2.62 21.29 3.39
C GLN A 40 -2.95 20.78 4.79
N ILE A 41 -1.93 20.45 5.57
CA ILE A 41 -2.04 19.77 6.85
C ILE A 41 -2.57 20.64 8.03
N PRO A 42 -2.69 21.98 7.98
CA PRO A 42 -3.41 22.62 9.06
C PRO A 42 -4.78 21.98 9.25
N GLY A 43 -4.81 20.86 9.98
CA GLY A 43 -5.96 20.02 10.29
C GLY A 43 -6.11 18.68 9.56
N CYS A 44 -5.06 18.07 8.94
CA CYS A 44 -5.22 16.85 8.13
C CYS A 44 -4.00 15.88 8.14
N ASP A 45 -4.20 14.61 7.68
CA ASP A 45 -3.24 13.48 7.77
C ASP A 45 -2.55 13.11 6.45
N ALA A 46 -1.22 12.85 6.48
CA ALA A 46 -0.47 12.33 5.33
C ALA A 46 0.87 11.64 5.72
N LYS A 47 1.79 11.37 4.74
CA LYS A 47 3.12 10.78 5.04
C LYS A 47 3.88 11.68 6.00
N ILE A 48 4.15 11.20 7.24
CA ILE A 48 4.43 12.06 8.37
C ILE A 48 5.86 11.92 8.83
N THR A 49 6.67 12.86 8.40
CA THR A 49 7.99 13.14 8.95
C THR A 49 7.90 14.04 10.20
N LYS A 50 8.96 14.10 10.98
CA LYS A 50 9.04 15.03 12.12
C LYS A 50 8.70 16.48 11.71
N LYS A 51 9.14 16.94 10.54
CA LYS A 51 8.87 18.29 10.03
C LYS A 51 7.36 18.54 9.85
N ILE A 52 6.64 17.55 9.36
CA ILE A 52 5.18 17.61 9.21
C ILE A 52 4.49 17.63 10.58
N LEU A 53 4.93 16.76 11.49
CA LEU A 53 4.42 16.73 12.85
C LEU A 53 4.65 18.06 13.59
N ASP A 54 5.79 18.70 13.34
CA ASP A 54 6.09 19.99 13.95
C ASP A 54 5.18 21.12 13.44
N ALA A 55 4.71 21.01 12.19
CA ALA A 55 3.76 21.96 11.58
C ALA A 55 2.29 21.68 11.92
N ALA A 56 1.97 20.52 12.52
CA ALA A 56 0.61 20.04 12.75
C ALA A 56 0.20 20.14 14.24
N ASP A 57 -0.07 21.34 14.72
CA ASP A 57 -0.32 21.60 16.15
C ASP A 57 -1.59 20.94 16.72
N SER A 58 -2.56 20.58 15.86
CA SER A 58 -3.85 20.01 16.28
C SER A 58 -4.03 18.55 15.91
N LEU A 59 -3.00 17.90 15.32
CA LEU A 59 -3.07 16.52 14.89
C LEU A 59 -3.25 15.57 16.08
N LYS A 60 -4.22 14.65 15.98
CA LYS A 60 -4.54 13.67 17.02
C LYS A 60 -4.22 12.25 16.59
N VAL A 61 -4.46 11.94 15.32
CA VAL A 61 -4.40 10.58 14.80
C VAL A 61 -3.82 10.59 13.39
N ILE A 62 -2.95 9.60 13.14
CA ILE A 62 -2.47 9.24 11.82
C ILE A 62 -3.04 7.88 11.49
N ALA A 63 -3.82 7.77 10.43
CA ALA A 63 -4.33 6.49 9.93
C ALA A 63 -3.63 6.11 8.62
N ARG A 64 -2.79 5.07 8.67
CA ARG A 64 -2.11 4.54 7.48
C ARG A 64 -3.02 3.59 6.71
N HIS A 65 -3.36 3.94 5.50
CA HIS A 65 -4.02 3.04 4.55
C HIS A 65 -3.00 2.01 4.03
N GLY A 66 -2.91 0.87 4.71
CA GLY A 66 -2.00 -0.22 4.37
C GLY A 66 -1.32 -0.87 5.57
N ALA A 67 -0.55 -1.93 5.30
CA ALA A 67 0.10 -2.74 6.32
C ALA A 67 1.43 -2.15 6.85
N GLY A 68 2.09 -1.27 6.09
CA GLY A 68 3.37 -0.68 6.47
C GLY A 68 3.22 0.68 7.15
N PHE A 69 4.08 0.98 8.08
CA PHE A 69 4.16 2.27 8.77
C PHE A 69 5.54 2.95 8.64
N ASP A 70 6.44 2.42 7.80
CA ASP A 70 7.81 2.93 7.61
C ASP A 70 7.86 4.42 7.16
N GLY A 71 6.77 4.93 6.64
CA GLY A 71 6.64 6.33 6.24
C GLY A 71 6.25 7.28 7.37
N VAL A 72 6.13 6.80 8.62
CA VAL A 72 5.75 7.60 9.79
C VAL A 72 6.91 7.63 10.78
N ASP A 73 7.31 8.84 11.20
CA ASP A 73 8.24 9.02 12.30
C ASP A 73 7.53 8.75 13.63
N LEU A 74 7.56 7.48 14.06
CA LEU A 74 6.87 7.01 15.27
C LEU A 74 7.37 7.74 16.52
N LYS A 75 8.67 8.02 16.60
CA LYS A 75 9.25 8.71 17.75
C LYS A 75 8.73 10.14 17.87
N ALA A 76 8.72 10.87 16.75
CA ALA A 76 8.17 12.22 16.72
C ALA A 76 6.65 12.24 16.97
N ALA A 77 5.91 11.20 16.51
CA ALA A 77 4.48 11.06 16.81
C ALA A 77 4.24 10.84 18.32
N GLU A 78 5.03 9.98 18.95
CA GLU A 78 4.98 9.74 20.40
C GLU A 78 5.27 11.01 21.22
N GLU A 79 6.33 11.73 20.88
CA GLU A 79 6.70 13.01 21.52
C GLU A 79 5.56 14.04 21.48
N LYS A 80 4.72 14.00 20.45
CA LYS A 80 3.55 14.88 20.26
C LYS A 80 2.21 14.27 20.71
N ASN A 81 2.22 13.08 21.30
CA ASN A 81 1.02 12.34 21.68
C ASN A 81 0.05 12.13 20.51
N VAL A 82 0.56 11.88 19.31
CA VAL A 82 -0.22 11.56 18.11
C VAL A 82 -0.34 10.06 17.97
N MET A 83 -1.57 9.54 17.94
CA MET A 83 -1.83 8.13 17.76
C MET A 83 -1.56 7.70 16.31
N VAL A 84 -0.85 6.58 16.10
CA VAL A 84 -0.61 6.01 14.78
C VAL A 84 -1.37 4.71 14.63
N LEU A 85 -2.26 4.64 13.65
CA LEU A 85 -3.03 3.45 13.29
C LEU A 85 -2.61 2.94 11.92
N TYR A 86 -2.65 1.63 11.73
CA TYR A 86 -2.37 0.98 10.44
C TYR A 86 -3.18 -0.31 10.33
N ALA A 87 -3.22 -0.90 9.14
CA ALA A 87 -4.01 -2.10 8.86
C ALA A 87 -3.09 -3.29 8.52
N PRO A 88 -2.51 -3.99 9.52
CA PRO A 88 -1.41 -4.96 9.31
C PRO A 88 -1.78 -6.15 8.43
N THR A 89 -3.06 -6.52 8.34
CA THR A 89 -3.52 -7.68 7.58
C THR A 89 -4.33 -7.32 6.33
N ALA A 90 -4.53 -6.04 6.03
CA ALA A 90 -5.45 -5.60 4.99
C ALA A 90 -5.12 -6.12 3.57
N ASN A 91 -3.85 -6.38 3.28
CA ASN A 91 -3.40 -6.86 1.97
C ASN A 91 -2.73 -8.25 2.02
N SER A 92 -2.76 -8.96 3.14
CA SER A 92 -2.06 -10.24 3.31
C SER A 92 -2.48 -11.27 2.26
N ASN A 93 -3.78 -11.41 1.98
CA ASN A 93 -4.27 -12.34 0.97
C ASN A 93 -3.80 -11.94 -0.44
N SER A 94 -3.90 -10.66 -0.80
CA SER A 94 -3.45 -10.18 -2.11
C SER A 94 -1.96 -10.37 -2.34
N VAL A 95 -1.15 -10.19 -1.30
CA VAL A 95 0.30 -10.43 -1.34
C VAL A 95 0.57 -11.93 -1.50
N ALA A 96 -0.13 -12.79 -0.76
CA ALA A 96 0.02 -14.24 -0.86
C ALA A 96 -0.36 -14.76 -2.26
N GLU A 97 -1.48 -14.32 -2.80
CA GLU A 97 -1.91 -14.67 -4.17
C GLU A 97 -0.90 -14.22 -5.22
N THR A 98 -0.38 -13.01 -5.09
CA THR A 98 0.65 -12.46 -5.98
C THR A 98 1.95 -13.27 -5.89
N ALA A 99 2.36 -13.66 -4.69
CA ALA A 99 3.54 -14.51 -4.49
C ALA A 99 3.37 -15.88 -5.16
N ILE A 100 2.22 -16.54 -4.97
CA ILE A 100 1.90 -17.82 -5.64
C ILE A 100 1.88 -17.65 -7.16
N PHE A 101 1.27 -16.57 -7.65
CA PHE A 101 1.27 -16.28 -9.08
C PHE A 101 2.70 -16.16 -9.63
N TYR A 102 3.59 -15.41 -8.98
CA TYR A 102 4.98 -15.28 -9.44
C TYR A 102 5.75 -16.59 -9.36
N MET A 103 5.54 -17.41 -8.34
CA MET A 103 6.15 -18.73 -8.27
C MET A 103 5.74 -19.62 -9.47
N LEU A 104 4.47 -19.65 -9.81
CA LEU A 104 3.95 -20.37 -10.98
C LEU A 104 4.45 -19.76 -12.29
N TYR A 105 4.45 -18.45 -12.39
CA TYR A 105 4.92 -17.71 -13.58
C TYR A 105 6.40 -18.04 -13.89
N CYS A 106 7.26 -18.01 -12.87
CA CYS A 106 8.67 -18.32 -13.00
C CYS A 106 8.92 -19.81 -13.29
N SER A 107 8.30 -20.70 -12.50
CA SER A 107 8.52 -22.16 -12.64
C SER A 107 8.05 -22.70 -14.00
N ARG A 108 7.03 -22.10 -14.59
CA ARG A 108 6.50 -22.46 -15.92
C ARG A 108 7.20 -21.74 -17.07
N ASN A 109 8.22 -20.90 -16.81
CA ASN A 109 8.85 -20.06 -17.82
C ASN A 109 7.84 -19.26 -18.65
N PHE A 110 6.77 -18.76 -18.01
CA PHE A 110 5.59 -18.23 -18.69
C PHE A 110 5.92 -17.11 -19.68
N LYS A 111 6.87 -16.23 -19.33
CA LYS A 111 7.34 -15.17 -20.24
C LYS A 111 7.85 -15.71 -21.57
N LYS A 112 8.67 -16.79 -21.55
CA LYS A 112 9.21 -17.42 -22.77
C LYS A 112 8.12 -18.13 -23.55
N VAL A 113 7.24 -18.86 -22.85
CA VAL A 113 6.11 -19.53 -23.47
C VAL A 113 5.20 -18.52 -24.18
N GLN A 114 4.84 -17.42 -23.51
CA GLN A 114 3.97 -16.39 -24.05
C GLN A 114 4.57 -15.71 -25.29
N ALA A 115 5.87 -15.41 -25.26
CA ALA A 115 6.56 -14.78 -26.39
C ALA A 115 6.51 -15.64 -27.67
N LEU A 116 6.59 -16.96 -27.53
CA LEU A 116 6.61 -17.90 -28.65
C LEU A 116 5.23 -18.44 -29.03
N TYR A 117 4.25 -18.28 -28.16
CA TYR A 117 2.95 -18.97 -28.30
C TYR A 117 2.25 -18.72 -29.66
N LYS A 118 2.34 -17.50 -30.18
CA LYS A 118 1.71 -17.11 -31.44
C LYS A 118 2.57 -17.36 -32.68
N THR A 119 3.90 -17.44 -32.51
CA THR A 119 4.85 -17.52 -33.63
C THR A 119 5.45 -18.91 -33.83
N ASP A 120 5.71 -19.61 -32.72
CA ASP A 120 6.25 -20.98 -32.72
C ASP A 120 5.67 -21.79 -31.56
N TYR A 121 4.41 -22.17 -31.72
CA TYR A 121 3.67 -22.95 -30.71
C TYR A 121 4.37 -24.27 -30.33
N MET A 122 4.98 -24.97 -31.28
CA MET A 122 5.63 -26.25 -30.98
C MET A 122 6.87 -26.08 -30.10
N THR A 123 7.68 -25.05 -30.33
CA THR A 123 8.79 -24.71 -29.43
C THR A 123 8.27 -24.23 -28.07
N ALA A 124 7.24 -23.39 -28.01
CA ALA A 124 6.63 -22.95 -26.77
C ALA A 124 6.09 -24.12 -25.92
N LYS A 125 5.51 -25.13 -26.59
CA LYS A 125 4.93 -26.32 -25.93
C LYS A 125 6.00 -27.34 -25.51
N MET A 126 6.91 -27.69 -26.41
CA MET A 126 7.77 -28.87 -26.29
C MET A 126 9.20 -28.60 -25.85
N LYS A 127 9.75 -27.41 -26.17
CA LYS A 127 11.18 -27.11 -25.94
C LYS A 127 11.42 -26.19 -24.74
N ILE A 128 10.42 -25.47 -24.28
CA ILE A 128 10.57 -24.63 -23.08
C ILE A 128 10.46 -25.51 -21.85
N GLU A 129 11.51 -25.52 -21.06
CA GLU A 129 11.54 -26.23 -19.79
C GLU A 129 10.53 -25.61 -18.80
N LYS A 130 9.74 -26.45 -18.15
CA LYS A 130 8.70 -26.07 -17.20
C LYS A 130 8.75 -26.99 -16.00
N HIS A 131 8.67 -26.41 -14.81
CA HIS A 131 8.70 -27.15 -13.55
C HIS A 131 7.35 -27.05 -12.82
N GLU A 132 7.02 -28.10 -12.07
CA GLU A 132 5.93 -28.08 -11.12
C GLU A 132 6.45 -27.58 -9.76
N LEU A 133 5.56 -26.95 -8.99
CA LEU A 133 5.88 -26.53 -7.61
C LEU A 133 5.77 -27.68 -6.61
N GLY A 134 4.99 -28.71 -6.95
CA GLY A 134 4.83 -29.89 -6.10
C GLY A 134 6.17 -30.49 -5.70
N GLY A 135 6.36 -30.77 -4.41
CA GLY A 135 7.59 -31.34 -3.87
C GLY A 135 8.80 -30.40 -3.80
N LYS A 136 8.64 -29.12 -4.15
CA LYS A 136 9.72 -28.12 -4.02
C LYS A 136 9.73 -27.52 -2.62
N THR A 137 10.91 -27.05 -2.20
CA THR A 137 11.07 -26.31 -0.95
C THR A 137 10.89 -24.81 -1.20
N LEU A 138 10.05 -24.16 -0.41
CA LEU A 138 9.89 -22.71 -0.40
C LEU A 138 10.76 -22.09 0.68
N GLY A 139 11.66 -21.19 0.28
CA GLY A 139 12.41 -20.35 1.21
C GLY A 139 11.67 -19.02 1.41
N LEU A 140 11.47 -18.60 2.67
CA LEU A 140 10.90 -17.30 3.03
C LEU A 140 11.98 -16.44 3.67
N ILE A 141 12.07 -15.18 3.25
CA ILE A 141 13.00 -14.19 3.79
C ILE A 141 12.16 -13.03 4.31
N GLY A 142 12.41 -12.59 5.55
CA GLY A 142 11.69 -11.47 6.14
C GLY A 142 10.35 -11.85 6.79
N VAL A 143 10.28 -13.01 7.41
CA VAL A 143 9.13 -13.46 8.22
C VAL A 143 9.35 -13.13 9.69
#